data_9c1372de309cb6ba1035b67bada78261
#
_entry.id   9c1372de309cb6ba1035b67bada78261
#
_cell.length_a   1.000
_cell.length_b   1.000
_cell.length_c   1.000
_cell.angle_alpha   90.00
_cell.angle_beta   90.00
_cell.angle_gamma   90.00
#
_symmetry.space_group_name_H-M   'P 1'
#
loop_
_entity.id
_entity.type
_entity.pdbx_description
1 polymer ?
#
loop_
_entity_poly.entity_id
_entity_poly.type
_entity_poly.pdbx_seq_one_letter_code
_entity_poly.pdbx_strand_id
1 'polypeptide(L)'
;LKRTNINMHWSPNFQSSGKGYQTSSHLIKPDSVYIKKGKLNTILYKEGRVESYPEIKIKTKYEFFAGLPYFVYSSEVYMIEDIELFLLRNDEMTMDSLFTHIIFRDQTHGLGGEKLLYEENMVKNFAQDPIDDHAQWLAFYNKHYGYGLGSVRIEYDNTNKDGIPSPLYQPHSKISDGSNGGKYWNRRLIHEHDTLVKAGSRYYEKNAYVILSSTENIANKLDTILKKIMYP
;
A
#
# COMPACT_ATOMS: atom_id res chain seq x y z
N LEU A 1 -7.39 26.76 -1.96
CA LEU A 1 -6.60 25.52 -2.00
C LEU A 1 -7.58 24.38 -2.20
N LYS A 2 -7.64 23.80 -3.40
CA LYS A 2 -8.33 22.52 -3.62
C LYS A 2 -7.63 21.49 -2.73
N ARG A 3 -8.40 20.81 -1.88
CA ARG A 3 -7.87 19.69 -1.09
C ARG A 3 -7.40 18.62 -2.06
N THR A 4 -6.13 18.32 -2.02
CA THR A 4 -5.57 17.09 -2.59
C THR A 4 -6.09 15.94 -1.72
N ASN A 5 -6.93 15.10 -2.27
CA ASN A 5 -7.34 13.86 -1.59
C ASN A 5 -6.25 12.82 -1.79
N ILE A 6 -5.18 12.96 -1.03
CA ILE A 6 -4.22 11.86 -0.87
C ILE A 6 -4.77 10.98 0.23
N ASN A 7 -5.13 9.77 -0.12
CA ASN A 7 -5.60 8.81 0.85
C ASN A 7 -4.68 7.59 0.85
N MET A 8 -3.77 7.52 1.82
CA MET A 8 -2.78 6.47 1.98
C MET A 8 -3.23 5.33 2.90
N HIS A 9 -4.49 5.32 3.34
CA HIS A 9 -4.91 4.49 4.47
C HIS A 9 -5.93 3.42 4.12
N TRP A 10 -6.02 3.06 2.86
CA TRP A 10 -6.97 2.05 2.43
C TRP A 10 -6.42 0.63 2.60
N SER A 11 -5.15 0.51 2.94
CA SER A 11 -4.47 -0.76 3.12
C SER A 11 -4.45 -1.19 4.61
N PRO A 12 -4.62 -2.47 4.91
CA PRO A 12 -5.15 -3.50 4.04
C PRO A 12 -6.63 -3.26 3.73
N ASN A 13 -7.09 -3.74 2.58
CA ASN A 13 -8.50 -3.74 2.25
C ASN A 13 -8.96 -5.09 1.72
N PHE A 14 -10.23 -5.42 1.98
CA PHE A 14 -10.80 -6.72 1.65
C PHE A 14 -12.32 -6.64 1.46
N GLN A 15 -12.84 -7.62 0.75
CA GLN A 15 -14.26 -7.78 0.50
C GLN A 15 -14.63 -9.25 0.23
N SER A 16 -15.71 -9.73 0.83
CA SER A 16 -16.40 -10.98 0.46
C SER A 16 -17.57 -10.68 -0.43
N SER A 17 -18.01 -11.66 -1.23
CA SER A 17 -19.27 -11.60 -1.94
C SER A 17 -20.43 -11.43 -0.96
N GLY A 18 -21.28 -10.45 -1.23
CA GLY A 18 -22.45 -10.14 -0.35
C GLY A 18 -22.13 -9.33 0.91
N LYS A 19 -20.85 -9.06 1.23
CA LYS A 19 -20.45 -8.16 2.30
C LYS A 19 -19.84 -6.87 1.74
N GLY A 20 -19.92 -5.77 2.48
CA GLY A 20 -19.36 -4.47 2.08
C GLY A 20 -17.83 -4.46 2.06
N TYR A 21 -17.26 -3.63 1.20
CA TYR A 21 -15.82 -3.32 1.18
C TYR A 21 -15.37 -2.75 2.52
N GLN A 22 -14.25 -3.26 3.05
CA GLN A 22 -13.68 -2.85 4.32
C GLN A 22 -12.19 -2.53 4.18
N THR A 23 -11.73 -1.62 5.04
CA THR A 23 -10.33 -1.24 5.15
C THR A 23 -9.93 -1.16 6.61
N SER A 24 -8.63 -0.99 6.87
CA SER A 24 -8.11 -0.74 8.23
C SER A 24 -8.74 0.51 8.91
N SER A 25 -9.25 1.47 8.13
CA SER A 25 -9.93 2.65 8.68
C SER A 25 -11.30 2.33 9.28
N HIS A 26 -11.94 1.25 8.85
CA HIS A 26 -13.22 0.76 9.40
C HIS A 26 -13.08 0.01 10.74
N LEU A 27 -11.85 -0.15 11.24
CA LEU A 27 -11.62 -0.63 12.60
C LEU A 27 -11.94 0.49 13.61
N ILE A 28 -13.25 0.74 13.81
CA ILE A 28 -13.77 1.84 14.63
C ILE A 28 -13.67 1.51 16.12
N LYS A 29 -13.95 0.25 16.47
CA LYS A 29 -13.89 -0.27 17.85
C LYS A 29 -12.76 -1.29 17.96
N PRO A 30 -11.51 -0.85 18.06
CA PRO A 30 -10.39 -1.78 18.21
C PRO A 30 -10.41 -2.47 19.59
N ASP A 31 -9.96 -3.73 19.62
CA ASP A 31 -9.76 -4.47 20.88
C ASP A 31 -8.62 -3.83 21.70
N SER A 32 -7.63 -3.28 21.00
CA SER A 32 -6.50 -2.57 21.58
C SER A 32 -6.14 -1.36 20.75
N VAL A 33 -5.90 -0.25 21.43
CA VAL A 33 -5.35 0.99 20.84
C VAL A 33 -4.42 1.66 21.83
N TYR A 34 -3.26 2.10 21.35
CA TYR A 34 -2.37 2.93 22.18
C TYR A 34 -1.58 3.91 21.33
N ILE A 35 -1.17 5.00 21.98
CA ILE A 35 -0.20 5.96 21.45
C ILE A 35 0.99 5.98 22.40
N LYS A 36 2.17 5.62 21.88
CA LYS A 36 3.44 5.71 22.61
C LYS A 36 4.25 6.88 22.07
N LYS A 37 4.56 7.83 22.93
CA LYS A 37 5.41 8.98 22.62
C LYS A 37 6.82 8.75 23.13
N GLY A 38 7.80 8.67 22.24
CA GLY A 38 9.22 8.71 22.54
C GLY A 38 9.80 10.12 22.36
N LYS A 39 11.11 10.28 22.59
CA LYS A 39 11.80 11.56 22.40
C LYS A 39 11.83 11.99 20.93
N LEU A 40 11.99 11.03 20.02
CA LEU A 40 12.18 11.28 18.59
C LEU A 40 11.14 10.59 17.72
N ASN A 41 10.22 9.82 18.31
CA ASN A 41 9.16 9.12 17.56
C ASN A 41 7.83 9.12 18.29
N THR A 42 6.77 8.90 17.54
CA THR A 42 5.43 8.62 18.05
C THR A 42 4.91 7.38 17.34
N ILE A 43 4.42 6.42 18.10
CA ILE A 43 3.82 5.18 17.58
C ILE A 43 2.32 5.24 17.87
N LEU A 44 1.51 5.02 16.84
CA LEU A 44 0.08 4.73 16.95
C LEU A 44 -0.14 3.27 16.57
N TYR A 45 -0.78 2.51 17.45
CA TYR A 45 -1.13 1.11 17.23
C TYR A 45 -2.62 0.90 17.38
N LYS A 46 -3.20 0.05 16.51
CA LYS A 46 -4.59 -0.43 16.59
C LYS A 46 -4.62 -1.90 16.25
N GLU A 47 -5.44 -2.66 16.99
CA GLU A 47 -5.68 -4.08 16.75
C GLU A 47 -7.13 -4.41 17.02
N GLY A 48 -7.74 -5.26 16.23
CA GLY A 48 -9.11 -5.73 16.44
C GLY A 48 -9.72 -6.35 15.19
N ARG A 49 -11.03 -6.54 15.25
CA ARG A 49 -11.85 -7.06 14.14
C ARG A 49 -12.73 -5.98 13.58
N VAL A 50 -13.00 -6.05 12.30
CA VAL A 50 -14.05 -5.24 11.69
C VAL A 50 -15.38 -5.93 11.93
N GLU A 51 -16.39 -5.20 12.40
CA GLU A 51 -17.69 -5.76 12.86
C GLU A 51 -18.34 -6.72 11.86
N SER A 52 -18.30 -6.38 10.57
CA SER A 52 -18.87 -7.21 9.50
C SER A 52 -18.01 -8.41 9.07
N TYR A 53 -16.79 -8.52 9.61
CA TYR A 53 -15.81 -9.56 9.28
C TYR A 53 -15.14 -10.15 10.53
N PRO A 54 -15.90 -10.89 11.35
CA PRO A 54 -15.35 -11.49 12.58
C PRO A 54 -14.23 -12.52 12.28
N GLU A 55 -14.20 -13.06 11.07
CA GLU A 55 -13.20 -14.01 10.60
C GLU A 55 -11.80 -13.38 10.44
N ILE A 56 -11.74 -12.05 10.36
CA ILE A 56 -10.50 -11.31 10.06
C ILE A 56 -10.08 -10.46 11.24
N LYS A 57 -8.84 -10.64 11.68
CA LYS A 57 -8.18 -9.75 12.64
C LYS A 57 -7.18 -8.86 11.93
N ILE A 58 -7.19 -7.57 12.24
CA ILE A 58 -6.29 -6.56 11.69
C ILE A 58 -5.43 -5.98 12.79
N LYS A 59 -4.13 -5.79 12.50
CA LYS A 59 -3.23 -4.96 13.28
C LYS A 59 -2.65 -3.88 12.39
N THR A 60 -2.56 -2.66 12.89
CA THR A 60 -1.92 -1.55 12.20
C THR A 60 -1.00 -0.80 13.13
N LYS A 61 0.14 -0.37 12.61
CA LYS A 61 1.10 0.45 13.35
C LYS A 61 1.62 1.57 12.47
N TYR A 62 1.59 2.78 12.98
CA TYR A 62 2.21 3.97 12.38
C TYR A 62 3.35 4.42 13.28
N GLU A 63 4.52 4.66 12.71
CA GLU A 63 5.68 5.22 13.40
C GLU A 63 6.10 6.52 12.71
N PHE A 64 5.88 7.63 13.39
CA PHE A 64 6.28 8.96 12.95
C PHE A 64 7.59 9.34 13.62
N PHE A 65 8.54 9.88 12.87
CA PHE A 65 9.85 10.26 13.36
C PHE A 65 10.08 11.77 13.25
N ALA A 66 10.59 12.37 14.31
CA ALA A 66 10.92 13.80 14.31
C ALA A 66 12.02 14.11 13.28
N GLY A 67 11.78 15.11 12.43
CA GLY A 67 12.76 15.58 11.45
C GLY A 67 12.97 14.67 10.24
N LEU A 68 12.23 13.57 10.10
CA LEU A 68 12.31 12.72 8.90
C LEU A 68 11.13 12.98 7.95
N PRO A 69 11.35 12.96 6.63
CA PRO A 69 10.32 13.22 5.63
C PRO A 69 9.46 11.96 5.35
N TYR A 70 9.45 10.99 6.25
CA TYR A 70 8.68 9.76 6.10
C TYR A 70 8.15 9.26 7.44
N PHE A 71 7.13 8.45 7.36
CA PHE A 71 6.68 7.60 8.47
C PHE A 71 6.68 6.14 8.02
N VAL A 72 6.79 5.23 8.97
CA VAL A 72 6.69 3.79 8.71
C VAL A 72 5.29 3.31 9.08
N TYR A 73 4.67 2.62 8.15
CA TYR A 73 3.39 1.93 8.34
C TYR A 73 3.60 0.44 8.26
N SER A 74 2.99 -0.30 9.16
CA SER A 74 2.87 -1.75 9.03
C SER A 74 1.44 -2.19 9.28
N SER A 75 1.01 -3.21 8.56
CA SER A 75 -0.27 -3.85 8.76
C SER A 75 -0.14 -5.37 8.72
N GLU A 76 -1.01 -6.03 9.46
CA GLU A 76 -1.19 -7.47 9.45
C GLU A 76 -2.67 -7.80 9.32
N VAL A 77 -3.01 -8.63 8.35
CA VAL A 77 -4.32 -9.27 8.23
C VAL A 77 -4.14 -10.74 8.57
N TYR A 78 -4.83 -11.19 9.59
CA TYR A 78 -4.79 -12.57 10.06
C TYR A 78 -6.17 -13.21 9.96
N MET A 79 -6.25 -14.34 9.27
CA MET A 79 -7.49 -15.11 9.13
C MET A 79 -7.66 -16.02 10.35
N ILE A 80 -8.69 -15.74 11.14
CA ILE A 80 -9.05 -16.53 12.33
C ILE A 80 -9.84 -17.75 11.94
N GLU A 81 -10.70 -17.61 10.94
CA GLU A 81 -11.55 -18.64 10.36
C GLU A 81 -11.37 -18.64 8.85
N ASP A 82 -11.80 -19.73 8.20
CA ASP A 82 -11.87 -19.82 6.74
C ASP A 82 -12.83 -18.76 6.20
N ILE A 83 -12.45 -18.05 5.16
CA ILE A 83 -13.28 -17.03 4.54
C ILE A 83 -13.10 -17.00 3.03
N GLU A 84 -14.21 -16.88 2.29
CA GLU A 84 -14.17 -16.54 0.87
C GLU A 84 -14.06 -15.03 0.69
N LEU A 85 -12.99 -14.60 0.01
CA LEU A 85 -12.74 -13.21 -0.32
C LEU A 85 -12.76 -13.00 -1.83
N PHE A 86 -13.50 -11.99 -2.24
CA PHE A 86 -13.49 -11.45 -3.60
C PHE A 86 -12.30 -10.51 -3.81
N LEU A 87 -11.83 -9.86 -2.75
CA LEU A 87 -10.75 -8.88 -2.79
C LEU A 87 -9.92 -8.95 -1.51
N LEU A 88 -8.60 -8.97 -1.68
CA LEU A 88 -7.63 -8.75 -0.59
C LEU A 88 -6.41 -8.02 -1.18
N ARG A 89 -6.11 -6.85 -0.63
CA ARG A 89 -5.06 -5.95 -1.12
C ARG A 89 -4.29 -5.32 0.02
N ASN A 90 -3.06 -4.96 -0.24
CA ASN A 90 -2.23 -4.13 0.63
C ASN A 90 -1.44 -3.07 -0.15
N ASP A 91 -0.68 -2.24 0.57
CA ASP A 91 0.18 -1.17 0.04
C ASP A 91 -0.55 -0.29 -0.98
N GLU A 92 -1.69 0.27 -0.56
CA GLU A 92 -2.53 1.09 -1.43
C GLU A 92 -2.25 2.58 -1.25
N MET A 93 -2.06 3.27 -2.36
CA MET A 93 -2.01 4.73 -2.44
C MET A 93 -3.05 5.24 -3.42
N THR A 94 -3.81 6.25 -3.00
CA THR A 94 -4.80 6.94 -3.85
C THR A 94 -4.30 8.34 -4.17
N MET A 95 -4.30 8.70 -5.43
CA MET A 95 -3.89 10.00 -5.94
C MET A 95 -5.01 10.68 -6.69
N ASP A 96 -5.12 11.99 -6.53
CA ASP A 96 -5.99 12.81 -7.37
C ASP A 96 -5.31 13.21 -8.69
N SER A 97 -6.04 13.96 -9.53
CA SER A 97 -5.56 14.44 -10.83
C SER A 97 -4.40 15.42 -10.76
N LEU A 98 -3.98 15.86 -9.57
CA LEU A 98 -2.81 16.72 -9.41
C LEU A 98 -1.49 15.93 -9.45
N PHE A 99 -1.51 14.62 -9.22
CA PHE A 99 -0.34 13.78 -9.46
C PHE A 99 -0.25 13.44 -10.95
N THR A 100 0.82 13.87 -11.57
CA THR A 100 0.98 13.81 -13.04
C THR A 100 1.87 12.67 -13.51
N HIS A 101 2.76 12.19 -12.66
CA HIS A 101 3.79 11.20 -13.02
C HIS A 101 3.93 10.10 -11.97
N ILE A 102 4.43 8.96 -12.43
CA ILE A 102 4.92 7.87 -11.61
C ILE A 102 6.35 7.52 -12.00
N ILE A 103 7.14 7.13 -11.01
CA ILE A 103 8.46 6.52 -11.18
C ILE A 103 8.60 5.36 -10.20
N PHE A 104 9.27 4.28 -10.57
CA PHE A 104 9.48 3.12 -9.71
C PHE A 104 10.83 2.46 -9.96
N ARG A 105 11.33 1.71 -8.99
CA ARG A 105 12.52 0.89 -9.11
C ARG A 105 12.13 -0.55 -9.41
N ASP A 106 12.43 -0.98 -10.60
CA ASP A 106 12.37 -2.37 -11.04
C ASP A 106 13.59 -3.13 -10.51
N GLN A 107 13.40 -4.31 -9.93
CA GLN A 107 14.53 -5.13 -9.44
C GLN A 107 15.35 -5.76 -10.57
N THR A 108 14.70 -6.09 -11.67
CA THR A 108 15.32 -6.80 -12.78
C THR A 108 16.03 -5.83 -13.73
N HIS A 109 15.40 -4.70 -14.04
CA HIS A 109 15.86 -3.75 -15.05
C HIS A 109 16.37 -2.43 -14.46
N GLY A 110 16.39 -2.30 -13.14
CA GLY A 110 16.81 -1.09 -12.45
C GLY A 110 15.70 -0.03 -12.38
N LEU A 111 15.97 1.20 -12.82
CA LEU A 111 14.97 2.26 -12.81
C LEU A 111 13.94 2.03 -13.92
N GLY A 112 12.67 1.82 -13.56
CA GLY A 112 11.57 1.54 -14.49
C GLY A 112 11.10 2.73 -15.33
N GLY A 113 11.77 3.88 -15.15
CA GLY A 113 11.47 5.09 -15.91
C GLY A 113 10.32 5.91 -15.33
N GLU A 114 10.18 7.09 -15.91
CA GLU A 114 9.11 8.05 -15.58
C GLU A 114 7.95 7.84 -16.57
N LYS A 115 6.72 7.73 -16.07
CA LYS A 115 5.52 7.58 -16.89
C LYS A 115 4.48 8.63 -16.50
N LEU A 116 3.70 9.10 -17.48
CA LEU A 116 2.57 9.99 -17.23
C LEU A 116 1.37 9.23 -16.70
N LEU A 117 0.67 9.80 -15.70
CA LEU A 117 -0.49 9.15 -15.05
C LEU A 117 -1.80 9.31 -15.81
N TYR A 118 -1.90 10.27 -16.73
CA TYR A 118 -3.15 10.64 -17.41
C TYR A 118 -3.02 10.66 -18.95
N GLU A 119 -2.13 9.86 -19.50
CA GLU A 119 -2.11 9.62 -20.95
C GLU A 119 -3.32 8.77 -21.37
N GLU A 120 -3.80 9.01 -22.58
CA GLU A 120 -4.83 8.19 -23.20
C GLU A 120 -4.39 6.73 -23.24
N ASN A 121 -5.24 5.82 -22.74
CA ASN A 121 -4.97 4.38 -22.60
C ASN A 121 -3.95 3.97 -21.52
N MET A 122 -3.64 4.83 -20.56
CA MET A 122 -2.66 4.52 -19.53
C MET A 122 -2.98 3.24 -18.73
N VAL A 123 -4.25 2.98 -18.42
CA VAL A 123 -4.66 1.72 -17.76
C VAL A 123 -4.32 0.51 -18.63
N LYS A 124 -4.44 0.62 -19.97
CA LYS A 124 -3.99 -0.42 -20.90
C LYS A 124 -2.47 -0.55 -20.93
N ASN A 125 -1.75 0.57 -20.87
CA ASN A 125 -0.29 0.58 -20.85
C ASN A 125 0.27 -0.06 -19.59
N PHE A 126 -0.33 0.17 -18.42
CA PHE A 126 0.05 -0.51 -17.19
C PHE A 126 -0.35 -1.99 -17.15
N ALA A 127 -1.39 -2.40 -17.87
CA ALA A 127 -1.71 -3.81 -18.07
C ALA A 127 -0.73 -4.51 -19.03
N GLN A 128 -0.14 -3.76 -19.97
CA GLN A 128 0.86 -4.26 -20.92
C GLN A 128 2.29 -4.16 -20.39
N ASP A 129 2.57 -3.19 -19.53
CA ASP A 129 3.87 -2.92 -18.91
C ASP A 129 3.64 -2.63 -17.42
N PRO A 130 3.29 -3.66 -16.63
CA PRO A 130 2.95 -3.52 -15.23
C PRO A 130 4.15 -3.02 -14.42
N ILE A 131 3.87 -2.45 -13.25
CA ILE A 131 4.90 -2.17 -12.26
C ILE A 131 5.44 -3.52 -11.79
N ASP A 132 6.75 -3.64 -11.70
CA ASP A 132 7.39 -4.83 -11.14
C ASP A 132 6.80 -5.18 -9.77
N ASP A 133 6.31 -6.39 -9.65
CA ASP A 133 5.73 -6.93 -8.41
C ASP A 133 6.71 -6.90 -7.24
N HIS A 134 8.01 -6.88 -7.53
CA HIS A 134 9.09 -6.81 -6.56
C HIS A 134 9.72 -5.42 -6.46
N ALA A 135 9.10 -4.39 -7.06
CA ALA A 135 9.61 -3.02 -6.98
C ALA A 135 9.90 -2.64 -5.52
N GLN A 136 11.12 -2.20 -5.26
CA GLN A 136 11.56 -1.82 -3.92
C GLN A 136 10.94 -0.52 -3.45
N TRP A 137 10.61 0.36 -4.40
CA TRP A 137 9.88 1.58 -4.15
C TRP A 137 9.21 2.07 -5.42
N LEU A 138 8.19 2.90 -5.22
CA LEU A 138 7.56 3.69 -6.27
C LEU A 138 7.21 5.08 -5.71
N ALA A 139 7.05 6.05 -6.60
CA ALA A 139 6.59 7.38 -6.24
C ALA A 139 5.64 7.96 -7.27
N PHE A 140 4.63 8.64 -6.76
CA PHE A 140 3.75 9.51 -7.54
C PHE A 140 4.11 10.96 -7.26
N TYR A 141 4.15 11.80 -8.28
CA TYR A 141 4.55 13.19 -8.10
C TYR A 141 3.93 14.13 -9.11
N ASN A 142 3.89 15.40 -8.74
CA ASN A 142 3.55 16.50 -9.62
C ASN A 142 4.83 17.20 -10.06
N LYS A 143 5.16 17.06 -11.35
CA LYS A 143 6.39 17.64 -11.90
C LYS A 143 6.37 19.16 -11.94
N HIS A 144 5.19 19.75 -12.12
CA HIS A 144 5.04 21.20 -12.21
C HIS A 144 5.15 21.87 -10.82
N TYR A 145 4.47 21.31 -9.82
CA TYR A 145 4.47 21.88 -8.46
C TYR A 145 5.58 21.34 -7.55
N GLY A 146 6.34 20.37 -8.00
CA GLY A 146 7.53 19.91 -7.30
C GLY A 146 7.28 19.10 -6.02
N TYR A 147 6.14 18.42 -5.86
CA TYR A 147 5.85 17.56 -4.72
C TYR A 147 5.48 16.14 -5.13
N GLY A 148 5.59 15.21 -4.20
CA GLY A 148 5.22 13.82 -4.45
C GLY A 148 5.07 13.00 -3.19
N LEU A 149 4.72 11.73 -3.40
CA LEU A 149 4.55 10.72 -2.38
C LEU A 149 5.19 9.42 -2.86
N GLY A 150 6.07 8.86 -2.03
CA GLY A 150 6.71 7.57 -2.29
C GLY A 150 6.26 6.49 -1.32
N SER A 151 6.24 5.25 -1.77
CA SER A 151 6.19 4.05 -0.95
C SER A 151 7.48 3.27 -1.12
N VAL A 152 8.18 3.02 -0.01
CA VAL A 152 9.41 2.23 0.05
C VAL A 152 9.09 0.94 0.79
N ARG A 153 9.24 -0.20 0.11
CA ARG A 153 9.01 -1.52 0.68
C ARG A 153 10.13 -1.88 1.65
N ILE A 154 9.75 -2.25 2.88
CA ILE A 154 10.69 -2.68 3.91
C ILE A 154 10.58 -4.20 4.09
N GLU A 155 9.37 -4.70 4.31
CA GLU A 155 9.13 -6.10 4.65
C GLU A 155 7.75 -6.55 4.17
N TYR A 156 7.70 -7.76 3.64
CA TYR A 156 6.48 -8.46 3.26
C TYR A 156 6.58 -9.91 3.68
N ASP A 157 5.55 -10.39 4.36
CA ASP A 157 5.41 -11.80 4.70
C ASP A 157 3.94 -12.21 4.46
N ASN A 158 3.74 -13.09 3.49
CA ASN A 158 2.45 -13.62 3.12
C ASN A 158 2.43 -15.13 3.36
N THR A 159 2.24 -15.53 4.60
CA THR A 159 2.15 -16.94 5.01
C THR A 159 0.73 -17.43 4.82
N ASN A 160 0.50 -18.19 3.76
CA ASN A 160 -0.79 -18.81 3.47
C ASN A 160 -0.84 -20.24 3.99
N LYS A 161 -2.06 -20.72 4.27
CA LYS A 161 -2.34 -22.10 4.62
C LYS A 161 -2.78 -22.90 3.39
N ASP A 162 -2.59 -24.20 3.45
CA ASP A 162 -2.96 -25.17 2.39
C ASP A 162 -2.32 -24.88 1.02
N GLY A 163 -1.14 -24.29 1.04
CA GLY A 163 -0.36 -24.06 -0.16
C GLY A 163 -0.92 -23.02 -1.14
N ILE A 164 -1.89 -22.20 -0.72
CA ILE A 164 -2.38 -21.11 -1.55
C ILE A 164 -1.31 -20.01 -1.58
N PRO A 165 -0.70 -19.74 -2.73
CA PRO A 165 0.32 -18.70 -2.81
C PRO A 165 -0.29 -17.30 -2.68
N SER A 166 0.50 -16.36 -2.19
CA SER A 166 0.14 -14.94 -2.21
C SER A 166 1.38 -14.13 -2.60
N PRO A 167 1.28 -13.31 -3.65
CA PRO A 167 0.11 -13.13 -4.52
C PRO A 167 -0.16 -14.37 -5.39
N LEU A 168 -1.43 -14.59 -5.71
CA LEU A 168 -1.84 -15.74 -6.52
C LEU A 168 -1.50 -15.60 -8.00
N TYR A 169 -1.31 -14.39 -8.49
CA TYR A 169 -1.05 -14.13 -9.90
C TYR A 169 -0.16 -12.90 -10.08
N GLN A 170 0.45 -12.84 -11.24
CA GLN A 170 1.27 -11.72 -11.68
C GLN A 170 0.71 -11.13 -12.98
N PRO A 171 0.78 -9.81 -13.16
CA PRO A 171 1.29 -8.82 -12.20
C PRO A 171 0.25 -8.54 -11.09
N HIS A 172 0.69 -8.55 -9.85
CA HIS A 172 -0.19 -8.20 -8.72
C HIS A 172 -0.15 -6.71 -8.35
N SER A 173 0.90 -5.99 -8.74
CA SER A 173 0.96 -4.52 -8.62
C SER A 173 0.17 -3.88 -9.75
N LYS A 174 -0.84 -3.08 -9.39
CA LYS A 174 -1.76 -2.48 -10.36
C LYS A 174 -2.08 -1.03 -10.06
N ILE A 175 -2.15 -0.24 -11.12
CA ILE A 175 -2.77 1.08 -11.10
C ILE A 175 -4.15 0.99 -11.75
N SER A 176 -5.13 1.62 -11.14
CA SER A 176 -6.52 1.62 -11.59
C SER A 176 -7.12 3.01 -11.48
N ASP A 177 -8.21 3.24 -12.22
CA ASP A 177 -8.98 4.47 -12.12
C ASP A 177 -9.81 4.49 -10.83
N GLY A 178 -9.80 5.63 -10.16
CA GLY A 178 -10.70 5.91 -9.04
C GLY A 178 -12.02 6.53 -9.53
N SER A 179 -13.09 6.33 -8.77
CA SER A 179 -14.44 6.84 -9.10
C SER A 179 -14.53 8.37 -9.19
N ASN A 180 -13.57 9.08 -8.64
CA ASN A 180 -13.48 10.55 -8.62
C ASN A 180 -12.53 11.14 -9.67
N GLY A 181 -12.12 10.34 -10.66
CA GLY A 181 -11.17 10.74 -11.69
C GLY A 181 -9.70 10.72 -11.25
N GLY A 182 -9.42 10.29 -10.02
CA GLY A 182 -8.06 10.02 -9.56
C GLY A 182 -7.56 8.65 -9.98
N LYS A 183 -6.33 8.35 -9.59
CA LYS A 183 -5.72 7.03 -9.77
C LYS A 183 -5.46 6.42 -8.41
N TYR A 184 -5.44 5.09 -8.33
CA TYR A 184 -4.97 4.37 -7.15
C TYR A 184 -4.07 3.22 -7.55
N TRP A 185 -3.07 2.98 -6.73
CA TRP A 185 -2.17 1.85 -6.83
C TRP A 185 -2.32 0.94 -5.64
N ASN A 186 -2.27 -0.35 -5.89
CA ASN A 186 -2.34 -1.38 -4.85
C ASN A 186 -1.62 -2.64 -5.28
N ARG A 187 -1.39 -3.51 -4.30
CA ARG A 187 -0.95 -4.90 -4.49
C ARG A 187 -2.09 -5.84 -4.19
N ARG A 188 -2.41 -6.69 -5.15
CA ARG A 188 -3.43 -7.72 -5.02
C ARG A 188 -2.80 -8.97 -4.44
N LEU A 189 -3.40 -9.51 -3.40
CA LEU A 189 -2.90 -10.69 -2.71
C LEU A 189 -3.60 -11.98 -3.13
N ILE A 190 -4.81 -11.86 -3.69
CA ILE A 190 -5.62 -12.94 -4.22
C ILE A 190 -6.23 -12.53 -5.56
N HIS A 191 -6.78 -13.49 -6.33
CA HIS A 191 -7.58 -13.17 -7.51
C HIS A 191 -8.81 -12.33 -7.14
N GLU A 192 -9.22 -11.45 -8.03
CA GLU A 192 -10.45 -10.64 -7.85
C GLU A 192 -11.71 -11.43 -8.25
N HIS A 193 -11.87 -12.60 -7.66
CA HIS A 193 -13.06 -13.47 -7.66
C HIS A 193 -13.03 -14.27 -6.37
N ASP A 194 -14.13 -14.94 -6.04
CA ASP A 194 -14.26 -15.71 -4.81
C ASP A 194 -13.08 -16.69 -4.64
N THR A 195 -12.26 -16.42 -3.64
CA THR A 195 -11.07 -17.18 -3.28
C THR A 195 -11.16 -17.58 -1.83
N LEU A 196 -11.13 -18.88 -1.55
CA LEU A 196 -11.09 -19.38 -0.18
C LEU A 196 -9.71 -19.11 0.44
N VAL A 197 -9.70 -18.26 1.48
CA VAL A 197 -8.52 -17.99 2.29
C VAL A 197 -8.65 -18.70 3.62
N LYS A 198 -7.73 -19.60 3.90
CA LYS A 198 -7.79 -20.51 5.06
C LYS A 198 -7.43 -19.84 6.38
N ALA A 199 -8.07 -20.29 7.45
CA ALA A 199 -7.71 -19.95 8.82
C ALA A 199 -6.21 -20.14 9.07
N GLY A 200 -5.59 -19.18 9.77
CA GLY A 200 -4.15 -19.14 10.02
C GLY A 200 -3.32 -18.51 8.91
N SER A 201 -3.92 -18.13 7.77
CA SER A 201 -3.23 -17.32 6.77
C SER A 201 -2.94 -15.92 7.31
N ARG A 202 -1.75 -15.39 6.98
CA ARG A 202 -1.25 -14.11 7.45
C ARG A 202 -0.70 -13.29 6.30
N TYR A 203 -1.11 -12.06 6.21
CA TYR A 203 -0.62 -11.10 5.21
C TYR A 203 -0.07 -9.90 5.95
N TYR A 204 1.23 -9.71 5.85
CA TYR A 204 1.96 -8.63 6.52
C TYR A 204 2.65 -7.73 5.54
N GLU A 205 2.58 -6.43 5.81
CA GLU A 205 3.34 -5.42 5.10
C GLU A 205 3.98 -4.42 6.06
N LYS A 206 5.13 -3.88 5.63
CA LYS A 206 5.80 -2.77 6.29
C LYS A 206 6.42 -1.88 5.22
N ASN A 207 5.97 -0.65 5.15
CA ASN A 207 6.37 0.34 4.16
C ASN A 207 6.78 1.64 4.84
N ALA A 208 7.74 2.36 4.25
CA ALA A 208 7.96 3.76 4.56
C ALA A 208 7.24 4.62 3.52
N TYR A 209 6.34 5.47 3.97
CA TYR A 209 5.68 6.47 3.13
C TYR A 209 6.43 7.78 3.21
N VAL A 210 6.96 8.23 2.07
CA VAL A 210 7.90 9.35 1.95
C VAL A 210 7.20 10.55 1.35
N ILE A 211 7.24 11.68 2.06
CA ILE A 211 6.77 12.96 1.56
C ILE A 211 7.90 13.62 0.78
N LEU A 212 7.69 13.82 -0.51
CA LEU A 212 8.65 14.46 -1.41
C LEU A 212 8.28 15.93 -1.56
N SER A 213 9.11 16.81 -1.03
CA SER A 213 8.99 18.27 -1.16
C SER A 213 9.71 18.83 -2.39
N SER A 214 10.30 17.96 -3.21
CA SER A 214 10.94 18.29 -4.47
C SER A 214 10.97 17.06 -5.36
N THR A 215 10.75 17.23 -6.66
CA THR A 215 10.82 16.18 -7.66
C THR A 215 12.20 15.97 -8.27
N GLU A 216 13.20 16.73 -7.81
CA GLU A 216 14.58 16.52 -8.22
C GLU A 216 15.17 15.26 -7.57
N ASN A 217 15.80 14.42 -8.38
CA ASN A 217 16.52 13.23 -7.94
C ASN A 217 15.69 12.29 -7.03
N ILE A 218 14.40 12.09 -7.34
CA ILE A 218 13.48 11.23 -6.56
C ILE A 218 14.10 9.85 -6.34
N ALA A 219 14.64 9.22 -7.38
CA ALA A 219 15.25 7.90 -7.28
C ALA A 219 16.36 7.84 -6.24
N ASN A 220 17.29 8.78 -6.26
CA ASN A 220 18.40 8.84 -5.29
C ASN A 220 17.89 9.08 -3.86
N LYS A 221 16.85 9.89 -3.69
CA LYS A 221 16.23 10.14 -2.39
C LYS A 221 15.62 8.86 -1.82
N LEU A 222 14.84 8.14 -2.62
CA LEU A 222 14.18 6.90 -2.20
C LEU A 222 15.18 5.76 -1.97
N ASP A 223 16.20 5.61 -2.82
CA ASP A 223 17.30 4.67 -2.61
C ASP A 223 18.08 4.97 -1.32
N THR A 224 18.30 6.24 -1.02
CA THR A 224 19.00 6.66 0.21
C THR A 224 18.15 6.33 1.44
N ILE A 225 16.85 6.56 1.38
CA ILE A 225 15.91 6.22 2.48
C ILE A 225 15.85 4.70 2.66
N LEU A 226 15.70 3.94 1.57
CA LEU A 226 15.72 2.48 1.61
C LEU A 226 16.98 1.96 2.29
N LYS A 227 18.16 2.43 1.88
CA LYS A 227 19.45 2.04 2.49
C LYS A 227 19.51 2.35 3.97
N LYS A 228 19.09 3.55 4.38
CA LYS A 228 19.08 3.95 5.80
C LYS A 228 18.14 3.11 6.67
N ILE A 229 17.02 2.64 6.10
CA ILE A 229 16.05 1.81 6.83
C ILE A 229 16.54 0.37 6.91
N MET A 230 17.12 -0.16 5.83
CA MET A 230 17.55 -1.57 5.76
C MET A 230 18.89 -1.81 6.45
N TYR A 231 19.74 -0.78 6.54
CA TYR A 231 21.09 -0.85 7.14
C TYR A 231 21.30 0.34 8.09
N PRO A 232 20.61 0.37 9.25
CA PRO A 232 20.65 1.45 10.22
C PRO A 232 22.01 1.63 10.91
#